data_32e1b77836044459b2170b6c76d69528
#
_entry.id   32e1b77836044459b2170b6c76d69528
#
_cell.length_a   1.000
_cell.length_b   1.000
_cell.length_c   1.000
_cell.angle_alpha   90.00
_cell.angle_beta   90.00
_cell.angle_gamma   90.00
#
_symmetry.space_group_name_H-M   'P 1'
#
loop_
_entity.id
_entity.type
_entity.pdbx_description
1 polymer ?
#
loop_
_entity_poly.entity_id
_entity_poly.type
_entity_poly.pdbx_seq_one_letter_code
_entity_poly.pdbx_strand_id
1 'polypeptide(L)'
;MTKRNQYLKGQTLKPSQISNDGIVFFTDGTNDDLIGTQATCEAYGYTYDKGIGSCRAFKHNPTLVNKFTNLSVKQTGTGNVIRQQVQNADVLGTKNTLVGYNNNVRVSGSEHEVERYFNNSNILGGSRGTVSRESEIVLGGGKRAISDSTSAVTFNSKRKTSTLELSGVTIDNTATNLTIQGDGSSFINVQNNSIIGYDIYITRLELGGSSGTAGNYSYRNIRGAVKINQVGVMSFVVGFSRNIAKVGVNGTCIMADSTTGGVASISVNVQDRNNVQNLWSASVTLHEVISETNIV
;
A
#
# COMPACT_ATOMS: atom_id res chain seq x y z
N MET A 1 11.48 -34.04 -30.45
CA MET A 1 10.41 -34.50 -29.54
C MET A 1 10.52 -36.01 -29.35
N THR A 2 10.58 -36.56 -28.14
CA THR A 2 10.34 -38.00 -27.92
C THR A 2 11.43 -38.91 -27.37
N LYS A 3 12.45 -38.40 -26.69
CA LYS A 3 13.33 -39.35 -25.95
C LYS A 3 13.17 -39.28 -24.42
N ARG A 4 12.20 -38.53 -23.89
CA ARG A 4 12.01 -38.36 -22.44
C ARG A 4 11.27 -39.51 -21.75
N ASN A 5 10.67 -40.44 -22.50
CA ASN A 5 9.89 -41.57 -21.97
C ASN A 5 10.62 -42.93 -22.06
N GLN A 6 11.93 -42.94 -22.22
CA GLN A 6 12.69 -44.17 -22.22
C GLN A 6 13.32 -44.42 -20.84
N TYR A 7 13.33 -45.69 -20.41
CA TYR A 7 14.07 -46.06 -19.22
C TYR A 7 15.57 -45.79 -19.44
N LEU A 8 16.21 -45.19 -18.47
CA LEU A 8 17.65 -45.11 -18.42
C LEU A 8 18.22 -46.45 -17.96
N LYS A 9 19.39 -46.80 -18.50
CA LYS A 9 20.08 -48.05 -18.11
C LYS A 9 20.32 -48.08 -16.60
N GLY A 10 19.85 -49.13 -15.93
CA GLY A 10 19.94 -49.28 -14.47
C GLY A 10 18.81 -48.63 -13.67
N GLN A 11 17.82 -48.00 -14.34
CA GLN A 11 16.62 -47.44 -13.68
C GLN A 11 15.39 -48.32 -13.98
N THR A 12 14.61 -48.59 -12.96
CA THR A 12 13.34 -49.32 -13.07
C THR A 12 12.14 -48.41 -13.29
N LEU A 13 12.30 -47.12 -13.01
CA LEU A 13 11.26 -46.09 -13.16
C LEU A 13 11.60 -45.17 -14.33
N LYS A 14 10.58 -44.73 -15.04
CA LYS A 14 10.67 -43.66 -16.06
C LYS A 14 9.72 -42.53 -15.72
N PRO A 15 10.05 -41.24 -16.05
CA PRO A 15 9.13 -40.14 -15.88
C PRO A 15 7.85 -40.37 -16.69
N SER A 16 6.69 -40.18 -16.05
CA SER A 16 5.36 -40.29 -16.67
C SER A 16 4.73 -38.93 -16.91
N GLN A 17 4.64 -38.12 -15.87
CA GLN A 17 4.06 -36.79 -15.96
C GLN A 17 4.74 -35.81 -15.03
N ILE A 18 4.47 -34.51 -15.26
CA ILE A 18 4.92 -33.43 -14.42
C ILE A 18 3.69 -32.61 -14.03
N SER A 19 3.48 -32.44 -12.73
CA SER A 19 2.40 -31.62 -12.22
C SER A 19 2.63 -30.10 -12.46
N ASN A 20 1.60 -29.29 -12.32
CA ASN A 20 1.67 -27.83 -12.54
C ASN A 20 2.64 -27.14 -11.58
N ASP A 21 2.91 -27.70 -10.42
CA ASP A 21 3.87 -27.22 -9.41
C ASP A 21 5.28 -27.84 -9.60
N GLY A 22 5.47 -28.59 -10.67
CA GLY A 22 6.77 -29.11 -11.10
C GLY A 22 7.17 -30.41 -10.43
N ILE A 23 6.28 -31.13 -9.74
CA ILE A 23 6.54 -32.47 -9.20
C ILE A 23 6.55 -33.45 -10.36
N VAL A 24 7.60 -34.28 -10.41
CA VAL A 24 7.74 -35.31 -11.42
C VAL A 24 7.24 -36.64 -10.87
N PHE A 25 6.26 -37.22 -11.53
CA PHE A 25 5.76 -38.57 -11.28
C PHE A 25 6.40 -39.54 -12.24
N PHE A 26 6.52 -40.78 -11.78
CA PHE A 26 7.16 -41.86 -12.50
C PHE A 26 6.19 -43.03 -12.68
N THR A 27 6.57 -43.93 -13.58
CA THR A 27 5.89 -45.20 -13.79
C THR A 27 6.92 -46.33 -13.90
N ASP A 28 6.58 -47.51 -13.44
CA ASP A 28 7.32 -48.73 -13.66
C ASP A 28 6.82 -49.52 -14.90
N GLY A 29 5.81 -48.94 -15.58
CA GLY A 29 5.14 -49.58 -16.72
C GLY A 29 3.83 -50.28 -16.36
N THR A 30 3.55 -50.49 -15.09
CA THR A 30 2.32 -51.09 -14.57
C THR A 30 1.59 -50.11 -13.64
N ASN A 31 2.34 -49.43 -12.79
CA ASN A 31 1.82 -48.42 -11.85
C ASN A 31 2.27 -47.04 -12.29
N ASP A 32 1.36 -46.09 -12.25
CA ASP A 32 1.61 -44.68 -12.50
C ASP A 32 1.67 -43.88 -11.19
N ASP A 33 2.05 -42.60 -11.29
CA ASP A 33 2.13 -41.64 -10.18
C ASP A 33 3.10 -42.04 -9.05
N LEU A 34 4.12 -42.84 -9.38
CA LEU A 34 5.15 -43.20 -8.43
C LEU A 34 6.08 -42.04 -8.14
N ILE A 35 6.52 -41.94 -6.89
CA ILE A 35 7.48 -40.90 -6.46
C ILE A 35 8.90 -41.42 -6.62
N GLY A 36 9.75 -40.69 -7.33
CA GLY A 36 11.15 -41.05 -7.53
C GLY A 36 12.01 -40.83 -6.29
N THR A 37 12.98 -41.70 -6.10
CA THR A 37 14.03 -41.53 -5.10
C THR A 37 15.02 -40.44 -5.55
N GLN A 38 15.90 -39.99 -4.64
CA GLN A 38 16.95 -39.02 -5.00
C GLN A 38 17.81 -39.52 -6.17
N ALA A 39 18.22 -40.78 -6.13
CA ALA A 39 19.03 -41.37 -7.21
C ALA A 39 18.26 -41.38 -8.55
N THR A 40 16.95 -41.67 -8.51
CA THR A 40 16.10 -41.61 -9.71
C THR A 40 15.98 -40.18 -10.26
N CYS A 41 15.77 -39.21 -9.38
CA CYS A 41 15.71 -37.79 -9.80
C CYS A 41 16.99 -37.34 -10.51
N GLU A 42 18.13 -37.57 -9.89
CA GLU A 42 19.44 -37.19 -10.41
C GLU A 42 19.77 -37.90 -11.74
N ALA A 43 19.43 -39.20 -11.84
CA ALA A 43 19.65 -39.98 -13.06
C ALA A 43 18.90 -39.39 -14.27
N TYR A 44 17.72 -38.85 -14.07
CA TYR A 44 16.92 -38.22 -15.11
C TYR A 44 17.16 -36.69 -15.24
N GLY A 45 18.11 -36.15 -14.48
CA GLY A 45 18.46 -34.71 -14.50
C GLY A 45 17.45 -33.81 -13.77
N TYR A 46 16.63 -34.40 -12.90
CA TYR A 46 15.74 -33.63 -12.03
C TYR A 46 16.38 -33.32 -10.69
N THR A 47 15.86 -32.34 -9.99
CA THR A 47 16.33 -31.99 -8.64
C THR A 47 15.46 -32.73 -7.61
N TYR A 48 16.10 -33.41 -6.64
CA TYR A 48 15.38 -34.00 -5.51
C TYR A 48 15.11 -32.91 -4.45
N ASP A 49 13.85 -32.75 -4.09
CA ASP A 49 13.41 -31.81 -3.04
C ASP A 49 13.20 -32.61 -1.74
N LYS A 50 14.13 -32.44 -0.79
CA LYS A 50 14.09 -33.12 0.51
C LYS A 50 12.89 -32.72 1.36
N GLY A 51 12.33 -31.52 1.17
CA GLY A 51 11.20 -31.02 1.94
C GLY A 51 9.89 -31.71 1.62
N ILE A 52 9.73 -32.16 0.37
CA ILE A 52 8.53 -32.88 -0.11
C ILE A 52 8.81 -34.34 -0.47
N GLY A 53 10.08 -34.80 -0.39
CA GLY A 53 10.46 -36.17 -0.69
C GLY A 53 10.27 -36.58 -2.15
N SER A 54 10.31 -35.67 -3.11
CA SER A 54 10.01 -35.96 -4.52
C SER A 54 10.94 -35.24 -5.50
N CYS A 55 10.89 -35.66 -6.78
CA CYS A 55 11.63 -35.04 -7.86
C CYS A 55 10.91 -33.76 -8.35
N ARG A 56 11.72 -32.73 -8.64
CA ARG A 56 11.22 -31.51 -9.32
C ARG A 56 11.85 -31.37 -10.70
N ALA A 57 11.03 -31.10 -11.69
CA ALA A 57 11.45 -30.82 -13.06
C ALA A 57 12.19 -29.48 -13.17
N PHE A 58 11.92 -28.57 -12.24
CA PHE A 58 12.62 -27.31 -12.08
C PHE A 58 12.74 -26.99 -10.59
N LYS A 59 13.77 -26.26 -10.21
CA LYS A 59 13.86 -25.76 -8.84
C LYS A 59 12.60 -24.97 -8.52
N HIS A 60 11.83 -25.45 -7.55
CA HIS A 60 10.75 -24.66 -6.99
C HIS A 60 11.39 -23.45 -6.31
N ASN A 61 11.47 -22.37 -7.04
CA ASN A 61 11.82 -21.10 -6.47
C ASN A 61 10.51 -20.41 -6.08
N PRO A 62 10.24 -20.22 -4.78
CA PRO A 62 9.04 -19.48 -4.33
C PRO A 62 8.91 -18.12 -5.02
N THR A 63 10.06 -17.54 -5.39
CA THR A 63 10.12 -16.30 -6.18
C THR A 63 9.62 -16.48 -7.62
N LEU A 64 9.75 -17.68 -8.21
CA LEU A 64 9.23 -17.96 -9.55
C LEU A 64 7.72 -18.19 -9.56
N VAL A 65 7.17 -18.85 -8.54
CA VAL A 65 5.71 -18.97 -8.38
C VAL A 65 5.10 -17.58 -8.22
N ASN A 66 5.75 -16.71 -7.46
CA ASN A 66 5.34 -15.31 -7.33
C ASN A 66 5.46 -14.53 -8.64
N LYS A 67 6.44 -14.86 -9.51
CA LYS A 67 6.59 -14.24 -10.83
C LYS A 67 5.46 -14.60 -11.80
N PHE A 68 4.91 -15.80 -11.71
CA PHE A 68 3.77 -16.20 -12.57
C PHE A 68 2.45 -15.55 -12.16
N THR A 69 2.32 -15.13 -10.90
CA THR A 69 1.15 -14.41 -10.39
C THR A 69 1.35 -12.88 -10.40
N ASN A 70 2.58 -12.42 -10.62
CA ASN A 70 2.91 -11.00 -10.68
C ASN A 70 3.00 -10.58 -12.16
N LEU A 71 2.21 -9.59 -12.54
CA LEU A 71 2.14 -9.07 -13.91
C LEU A 71 2.83 -7.72 -14.02
N SER A 72 3.68 -7.54 -15.05
CA SER A 72 4.32 -6.24 -15.35
C SER A 72 5.12 -5.68 -14.16
N VAL A 73 5.83 -6.54 -13.46
CA VAL A 73 6.69 -6.12 -12.33
C VAL A 73 8.12 -5.95 -12.82
N LYS A 74 8.65 -4.73 -12.66
CA LYS A 74 10.06 -4.43 -12.89
C LYS A 74 10.77 -4.27 -11.56
N GLN A 75 11.91 -4.94 -11.42
CA GLN A 75 12.73 -4.90 -10.21
C GLN A 75 14.18 -4.63 -10.58
N THR A 76 14.79 -3.65 -9.93
CA THR A 76 16.20 -3.30 -10.08
C THR A 76 16.83 -3.14 -8.70
N GLY A 77 18.01 -3.75 -8.50
CA GLY A 77 18.73 -3.75 -7.22
C GLY A 77 18.66 -5.08 -6.50
N THR A 78 19.02 -5.12 -5.23
CA THR A 78 19.25 -6.35 -4.48
C THR A 78 18.39 -6.47 -3.22
N GLY A 79 18.02 -7.71 -2.87
CA GLY A 79 17.28 -7.99 -1.63
C GLY A 79 15.83 -7.51 -1.60
N ASN A 80 15.27 -7.08 -2.73
CA ASN A 80 13.87 -6.72 -2.80
C ASN A 80 12.98 -7.97 -2.73
N VAL A 81 11.88 -7.88 -2.01
CA VAL A 81 10.90 -8.95 -1.82
C VAL A 81 9.56 -8.52 -2.41
N ILE A 82 9.13 -9.18 -3.46
CA ILE A 82 7.84 -8.93 -4.10
C ILE A 82 6.99 -10.19 -3.90
N ARG A 83 5.95 -10.08 -3.06
CA ARG A 83 5.06 -11.19 -2.75
C ARG A 83 4.03 -11.38 -3.87
N GLN A 84 3.09 -12.26 -3.67
CA GLN A 84 2.12 -12.67 -4.70
C GLN A 84 1.13 -11.57 -5.10
N GLN A 85 0.63 -11.66 -6.34
CA GLN A 85 -0.42 -10.79 -6.89
C GLN A 85 -0.08 -9.29 -6.89
N VAL A 86 1.18 -8.98 -7.17
CA VAL A 86 1.61 -7.61 -7.46
C VAL A 86 1.54 -7.38 -8.97
N GLN A 87 0.95 -6.26 -9.38
CA GLN A 87 0.78 -5.90 -10.78
C GLN A 87 1.27 -4.48 -11.04
N ASN A 88 1.81 -4.24 -12.24
CA ASN A 88 2.25 -2.90 -12.66
C ASN A 88 3.14 -2.20 -11.63
N ALA A 89 4.16 -2.90 -11.12
CA ALA A 89 5.04 -2.35 -10.10
C ALA A 89 6.45 -2.10 -10.62
N ASP A 90 7.04 -0.98 -10.21
CA ASP A 90 8.43 -0.62 -10.49
C ASP A 90 9.17 -0.43 -9.14
N VAL A 91 10.14 -1.31 -8.86
CA VAL A 91 10.87 -1.34 -7.59
C VAL A 91 12.36 -1.11 -7.87
N LEU A 92 12.86 0.04 -7.45
CA LEU A 92 14.23 0.48 -7.61
C LEU A 92 14.93 0.58 -6.25
N GLY A 93 16.07 -0.11 -6.09
CA GLY A 93 16.90 0.00 -4.88
C GLY A 93 17.05 -1.31 -4.13
N THR A 94 17.18 -1.24 -2.81
CA THR A 94 17.59 -2.39 -2.01
C THR A 94 16.66 -2.69 -0.85
N LYS A 95 16.41 -3.98 -0.61
CA LYS A 95 15.63 -4.48 0.53
C LYS A 95 14.20 -3.90 0.65
N ASN A 96 13.60 -3.53 -0.47
CA ASN A 96 12.21 -3.08 -0.49
C ASN A 96 11.25 -4.28 -0.47
N THR A 97 10.11 -4.13 0.18
CA THR A 97 9.11 -5.19 0.31
C THR A 97 7.75 -4.73 -0.19
N LEU A 98 7.18 -5.46 -1.15
CA LEU A 98 5.77 -5.36 -1.52
C LEU A 98 5.06 -6.58 -0.91
N VAL A 99 4.13 -6.34 0.03
CA VAL A 99 3.49 -7.40 0.83
C VAL A 99 2.46 -8.21 0.03
N GLY A 100 2.08 -7.71 -1.15
CA GLY A 100 1.24 -8.43 -2.12
C GLY A 100 -0.15 -7.83 -2.28
N TYR A 101 -0.83 -8.25 -3.37
CA TYR A 101 -2.12 -7.67 -3.78
C TYR A 101 -2.05 -6.16 -4.03
N ASN A 102 -0.91 -5.71 -4.55
CA ASN A 102 -0.68 -4.31 -4.88
C ASN A 102 -0.73 -4.13 -6.40
N ASN A 103 -1.31 -3.03 -6.85
CA ASN A 103 -1.37 -2.68 -8.26
C ASN A 103 -0.95 -1.21 -8.47
N ASN A 104 -0.21 -0.96 -9.55
CA ASN A 104 0.24 0.37 -9.93
C ASN A 104 1.06 1.06 -8.81
N VAL A 105 2.17 0.41 -8.41
CA VAL A 105 3.02 0.87 -7.31
C VAL A 105 4.43 1.16 -7.79
N ARG A 106 4.97 2.30 -7.37
CA ARG A 106 6.37 2.65 -7.62
C ARG A 106 7.12 2.86 -6.32
N VAL A 107 8.27 2.20 -6.18
CA VAL A 107 9.13 2.28 -4.99
C VAL A 107 10.55 2.61 -5.40
N SER A 108 11.13 3.66 -4.82
CA SER A 108 12.51 4.06 -5.04
C SER A 108 13.23 4.28 -3.71
N GLY A 109 14.39 3.63 -3.50
CA GLY A 109 15.20 3.77 -2.28
C GLY A 109 15.47 2.45 -1.58
N SER A 110 15.52 2.44 -0.26
CA SER A 110 15.91 1.27 0.49
C SER A 110 15.03 0.97 1.70
N GLU A 111 14.85 -0.33 1.98
CA GLU A 111 14.11 -0.82 3.15
C GLU A 111 12.67 -0.29 3.25
N HIS A 112 12.05 0.02 2.11
CA HIS A 112 10.66 0.46 2.03
C HIS A 112 9.69 -0.71 2.11
N GLU A 113 8.49 -0.43 2.58
CA GLU A 113 7.41 -1.41 2.65
C GLU A 113 6.12 -0.83 2.04
N VAL A 114 5.50 -1.61 1.16
CA VAL A 114 4.13 -1.36 0.68
C VAL A 114 3.24 -2.43 1.30
N GLU A 115 2.37 -2.02 2.19
CA GLU A 115 1.45 -2.93 2.87
C GLU A 115 0.44 -3.53 1.89
N ARG A 116 -0.21 -4.61 2.29
CA ARG A 116 -1.13 -5.38 1.44
C ARG A 116 -2.36 -4.56 1.06
N TYR A 117 -2.81 -4.71 -0.18
CA TYR A 117 -4.02 -4.12 -0.77
C TYR A 117 -3.97 -2.62 -1.07
N PHE A 118 -2.86 -1.94 -0.85
CA PHE A 118 -2.74 -0.52 -1.21
C PHE A 118 -2.19 -0.36 -2.63
N ASN A 119 -2.97 0.33 -3.46
CA ASN A 119 -2.71 0.52 -4.88
C ASN A 119 -2.43 1.99 -5.21
N ASN A 120 -2.05 2.25 -6.47
CA ASN A 120 -1.84 3.60 -7.01
C ASN A 120 -0.87 4.45 -6.17
N SER A 121 0.10 3.82 -5.51
CA SER A 121 0.93 4.43 -4.48
C SER A 121 2.38 4.55 -4.91
N ASN A 122 3.06 5.58 -4.41
CA ASN A 122 4.46 5.84 -4.73
C ASN A 122 5.30 6.10 -3.47
N ILE A 123 6.55 5.61 -3.46
CA ILE A 123 7.58 6.01 -2.51
C ILE A 123 8.71 6.66 -3.32
N LEU A 124 8.94 7.96 -3.13
CA LEU A 124 9.81 8.75 -3.99
C LEU A 124 11.29 8.68 -3.64
N GLY A 125 11.64 8.08 -2.50
CA GLY A 125 13.05 7.93 -2.13
C GLY A 125 13.30 7.82 -0.63
N GLY A 126 14.58 7.88 -0.26
CA GLY A 126 15.01 7.74 1.13
C GLY A 126 15.06 6.29 1.60
N SER A 127 14.72 6.06 2.86
CA SER A 127 14.74 4.73 3.45
C SER A 127 13.58 4.53 4.43
N ARG A 128 13.13 3.28 4.57
CA ARG A 128 12.16 2.83 5.57
C ARG A 128 10.80 3.53 5.51
N GLY A 129 10.41 4.04 4.34
CA GLY A 129 9.08 4.56 4.11
C GLY A 129 8.06 3.43 4.00
N THR A 130 6.84 3.68 4.48
CA THR A 130 5.76 2.68 4.43
C THR A 130 4.53 3.29 3.76
N VAL A 131 4.02 2.63 2.73
CA VAL A 131 2.68 2.89 2.18
C VAL A 131 1.67 2.10 3.00
N SER A 132 0.71 2.79 3.57
CA SER A 132 -0.37 2.23 4.40
C SER A 132 -1.76 2.74 4.02
N ARG A 133 -1.87 3.38 2.86
CA ARG A 133 -3.12 3.95 2.33
C ARG A 133 -3.18 3.82 0.82
N GLU A 134 -4.39 3.80 0.29
CA GLU A 134 -4.65 3.88 -1.15
C GLU A 134 -4.18 5.22 -1.71
N SER A 135 -3.59 5.21 -2.91
CA SER A 135 -3.17 6.42 -3.64
C SER A 135 -2.23 7.35 -2.87
N GLU A 136 -1.45 6.80 -1.95
CA GLU A 136 -0.52 7.55 -1.10
C GLU A 136 0.81 7.79 -1.80
N ILE A 137 1.28 9.03 -1.78
CA ILE A 137 2.63 9.40 -2.19
C ILE A 137 3.47 9.64 -0.95
N VAL A 138 4.39 8.72 -0.65
CA VAL A 138 5.32 8.83 0.48
C VAL A 138 6.57 9.57 0.03
N LEU A 139 6.83 10.73 0.63
CA LEU A 139 7.98 11.57 0.32
C LEU A 139 9.23 11.15 1.10
N GLY A 140 9.04 10.53 2.25
CA GLY A 140 10.10 10.04 3.11
C GLY A 140 9.53 9.50 4.41
N GLY A 141 10.35 8.77 5.13
CA GLY A 141 9.92 8.19 6.39
C GLY A 141 11.00 7.35 7.01
N GLY A 142 10.66 6.64 8.05
CA GLY A 142 11.55 5.67 8.65
C GLY A 142 11.10 5.23 10.02
N LYS A 143 11.40 3.98 10.31
CA LYS A 143 11.42 3.46 11.67
C LYS A 143 12.76 3.83 12.27
N ARG A 144 12.77 4.56 13.38
CA ARG A 144 13.97 4.87 14.10
C ARG A 144 13.80 4.46 15.57
N ALA A 145 14.67 3.58 16.04
CA ALA A 145 14.90 3.44 17.45
C ALA A 145 15.76 4.63 17.91
N ILE A 146 15.26 5.39 18.87
CA ILE A 146 16.06 6.39 19.57
C ILE A 146 16.44 5.72 20.89
N SER A 147 17.72 5.36 21.05
CA SER A 147 18.27 4.96 22.33
C SER A 147 18.86 6.17 23.00
N ASP A 148 18.41 6.46 24.19
CA ASP A 148 19.14 7.36 25.09
C ASP A 148 20.25 6.55 25.77
N SER A 149 21.50 6.97 25.55
CA SER A 149 22.67 6.31 26.11
C SER A 149 22.73 6.40 27.64
N THR A 150 21.93 7.26 28.26
CA THR A 150 21.92 7.49 29.70
C THR A 150 20.83 6.72 30.44
N SER A 151 19.72 6.38 29.78
CA SER A 151 18.55 5.77 30.44
C SER A 151 18.24 4.34 30.01
N ALA A 152 18.98 3.76 29.06
CA ALA A 152 18.70 2.46 28.47
C ALA A 152 17.27 2.32 27.92
N VAL A 153 16.55 3.42 27.70
CA VAL A 153 15.22 3.44 27.15
C VAL A 153 15.31 3.57 25.65
N THR A 154 14.76 2.59 24.94
CA THR A 154 14.67 2.62 23.48
C THR A 154 13.27 3.06 23.08
N PHE A 155 13.17 4.20 22.43
CA PHE A 155 11.91 4.68 21.86
C PHE A 155 11.83 4.22 20.41
N ASN A 156 10.92 3.31 20.13
CA ASN A 156 10.57 2.96 18.76
C ASN A 156 9.53 3.94 18.23
N SER A 157 9.84 4.63 17.16
CA SER A 157 8.91 5.52 16.49
C SER A 157 8.97 5.33 14.99
N LYS A 158 7.81 5.43 14.36
CA LYS A 158 7.69 5.53 12.90
C LYS A 158 7.43 6.98 12.55
N ARG A 159 8.08 7.45 11.50
CA ARG A 159 7.84 8.78 10.93
C ARG A 159 7.51 8.62 9.47
N LYS A 160 6.56 9.39 9.02
CA LYS A 160 6.15 9.40 7.62
C LYS A 160 5.74 10.81 7.20
N THR A 161 6.17 11.22 6.02
CA THR A 161 5.61 12.37 5.31
C THR A 161 4.99 11.84 4.03
N SER A 162 3.71 12.10 3.85
CA SER A 162 2.98 11.64 2.68
C SER A 162 1.99 12.68 2.18
N THR A 163 1.61 12.57 0.91
CA THR A 163 0.61 13.42 0.27
C THR A 163 -0.49 12.56 -0.32
N LEU A 164 -1.73 13.02 -0.17
CA LEU A 164 -2.93 12.40 -0.73
C LEU A 164 -3.81 13.47 -1.38
N GLU A 165 -4.55 13.07 -2.42
CA GLU A 165 -5.55 13.91 -3.07
C GLU A 165 -6.95 13.43 -2.66
N LEU A 166 -7.72 14.38 -2.13
CA LEU A 166 -9.12 14.17 -1.77
C LEU A 166 -10.02 14.98 -2.68
N SER A 167 -11.19 14.44 -3.00
CA SER A 167 -12.18 15.19 -3.76
C SER A 167 -13.60 14.79 -3.39
N GLY A 168 -14.55 15.61 -3.81
CA GLY A 168 -15.97 15.37 -3.58
C GLY A 168 -16.85 16.49 -4.10
N VAL A 169 -18.15 16.34 -3.89
CA VAL A 169 -19.19 17.25 -4.37
C VAL A 169 -20.12 17.59 -3.22
N THR A 170 -20.54 18.84 -3.12
CA THR A 170 -21.68 19.26 -2.30
C THR A 170 -22.77 19.83 -3.21
N ILE A 171 -24.02 19.53 -2.90
CA ILE A 171 -25.19 20.01 -3.67
C ILE A 171 -26.06 20.98 -2.86
N ASP A 172 -25.88 20.99 -1.55
CA ASP A 172 -26.62 21.81 -0.60
C ASP A 172 -25.73 22.14 0.63
N ASN A 173 -26.35 22.45 1.75
CA ASN A 173 -25.68 22.73 3.02
C ASN A 173 -25.38 21.49 3.86
N THR A 174 -25.44 20.29 3.31
CA THR A 174 -25.06 19.07 4.00
C THR A 174 -23.53 19.00 4.08
N ALA A 175 -23.03 18.84 5.30
CA ALA A 175 -21.60 18.63 5.51
C ALA A 175 -21.17 17.30 4.90
N THR A 176 -20.10 17.33 4.10
CA THR A 176 -19.64 16.16 3.33
C THR A 176 -18.14 15.94 3.61
N ASN A 177 -17.75 14.71 3.88
CA ASN A 177 -16.35 14.32 3.96
C ASN A 177 -15.81 14.04 2.55
N LEU A 178 -14.70 14.69 2.19
CA LEU A 178 -14.00 14.38 0.94
C LEU A 178 -13.35 13.00 1.04
N THR A 179 -13.30 12.29 -0.07
CA THR A 179 -12.74 10.94 -0.15
C THR A 179 -11.49 10.89 -1.02
N ILE A 180 -10.65 9.90 -0.82
CA ILE A 180 -9.44 9.70 -1.62
C ILE A 180 -9.86 9.53 -3.07
N GLN A 181 -9.36 10.40 -3.94
CA GLN A 181 -9.69 10.46 -5.37
C GLN A 181 -11.20 10.58 -5.69
N GLY A 182 -12.02 10.94 -4.72
CA GLY A 182 -13.47 11.11 -4.94
C GLY A 182 -14.23 9.79 -5.08
N ASP A 183 -13.72 8.68 -4.55
CA ASP A 183 -14.33 7.36 -4.66
C ASP A 183 -15.61 7.18 -3.82
N GLY A 184 -15.95 8.17 -2.98
CA GLY A 184 -17.14 8.19 -2.12
C GLY A 184 -17.05 7.32 -0.86
N SER A 185 -15.95 6.62 -0.64
CA SER A 185 -15.85 5.62 0.44
C SER A 185 -14.53 5.61 1.20
N SER A 186 -13.43 5.99 0.58
CA SER A 186 -12.09 5.87 1.18
C SER A 186 -11.66 7.15 1.89
N PHE A 187 -11.40 7.06 3.18
CA PHE A 187 -10.86 8.14 4.00
C PHE A 187 -9.38 7.90 4.33
N ILE A 188 -8.74 8.90 4.92
CA ILE A 188 -7.35 8.80 5.35
C ILE A 188 -7.29 7.98 6.64
N ASN A 189 -6.95 6.70 6.54
CA ASN A 189 -6.77 5.85 7.72
C ASN A 189 -5.58 6.36 8.55
N VAL A 190 -5.75 6.38 9.86
CA VAL A 190 -4.74 6.80 10.81
C VAL A 190 -4.45 5.72 11.85
N GLN A 191 -3.28 5.76 12.43
CA GLN A 191 -2.89 4.79 13.45
C GLN A 191 -3.09 5.38 14.85
N ASN A 192 -3.47 4.53 15.80
CA ASN A 192 -3.48 4.90 17.21
C ASN A 192 -2.07 5.26 17.69
N ASN A 193 -1.97 5.96 18.80
CA ASN A 193 -0.72 6.44 19.35
C ASN A 193 0.08 7.32 18.37
N SER A 194 -0.58 8.22 17.67
CA SER A 194 0.06 9.08 16.68
C SER A 194 -0.26 10.56 16.85
N ILE A 195 0.66 11.38 16.37
CA ILE A 195 0.44 12.79 16.14
C ILE A 195 0.66 13.04 14.66
N ILE A 196 -0.30 13.70 14.02
CA ILE A 196 -0.27 14.00 12.59
C ILE A 196 -0.40 15.51 12.42
N GLY A 197 0.69 16.16 12.01
CA GLY A 197 0.62 17.49 11.44
C GLY A 197 0.05 17.42 10.03
N TYR A 198 -0.81 18.36 9.66
CA TYR A 198 -1.38 18.42 8.32
C TYR A 198 -1.28 19.79 7.69
N ASP A 199 -1.03 19.81 6.39
CA ASP A 199 -1.08 20.98 5.52
C ASP A 199 -2.04 20.67 4.36
N ILE A 200 -3.13 21.42 4.27
CA ILE A 200 -4.21 21.22 3.30
C ILE A 200 -4.28 22.40 2.37
N TYR A 201 -4.19 22.16 1.07
CA TYR A 201 -4.59 23.11 0.06
C TYR A 201 -5.91 22.65 -0.56
N ILE A 202 -6.96 23.43 -0.38
CA ILE A 202 -8.29 23.09 -0.87
C ILE A 202 -8.81 24.11 -1.86
N THR A 203 -9.28 23.62 -2.99
CA THR A 203 -9.94 24.39 -4.04
C THR A 203 -11.42 24.04 -4.08
N ARG A 204 -12.28 25.04 -4.15
CA ARG A 204 -13.70 24.93 -4.40
C ARG A 204 -14.04 25.65 -5.70
N LEU A 205 -14.83 25.00 -6.53
CA LEU A 205 -15.47 25.61 -7.70
C LEU A 205 -16.99 25.49 -7.56
N GLU A 206 -17.67 26.64 -7.55
CA GLU A 206 -19.13 26.71 -7.52
C GLU A 206 -19.69 26.48 -8.94
N LEU A 207 -20.55 25.47 -9.08
CA LEU A 207 -21.16 25.10 -10.36
C LEU A 207 -22.48 25.83 -10.63
N GLY A 208 -23.04 26.47 -9.59
CA GLY A 208 -24.34 27.13 -9.62
C GLY A 208 -25.31 26.52 -8.61
N GLY A 209 -26.55 26.28 -9.02
CA GLY A 209 -27.69 25.94 -8.17
C GLY A 209 -28.62 27.13 -8.00
N SER A 210 -29.80 26.97 -7.36
CA SER A 210 -30.79 28.06 -7.26
C SER A 210 -30.32 29.24 -6.39
N SER A 211 -29.32 29.01 -5.53
CA SER A 211 -28.72 30.05 -4.68
C SER A 211 -27.22 30.28 -4.98
N GLY A 212 -26.71 29.63 -6.00
CA GLY A 212 -25.31 29.69 -6.38
C GLY A 212 -25.03 30.53 -7.64
N THR A 213 -23.76 30.89 -7.83
CA THR A 213 -23.29 31.59 -9.02
C THR A 213 -22.15 30.77 -9.64
N ALA A 214 -22.40 30.20 -10.82
CA ALA A 214 -21.40 29.40 -11.53
C ALA A 214 -20.12 30.21 -11.79
N GLY A 215 -18.97 29.60 -11.55
CA GLY A 215 -17.67 30.24 -11.70
C GLY A 215 -17.12 30.91 -10.45
N ASN A 216 -17.89 31.05 -9.39
CA ASN A 216 -17.32 31.44 -8.08
C ASN A 216 -16.35 30.35 -7.58
N TYR A 217 -15.32 30.77 -6.88
CA TYR A 217 -14.29 29.84 -6.40
C TYR A 217 -13.67 30.28 -5.09
N SER A 218 -13.02 29.36 -4.41
CA SER A 218 -12.10 29.67 -3.32
C SER A 218 -10.91 28.73 -3.33
N TYR A 219 -9.76 29.28 -2.98
CA TYR A 219 -8.53 28.53 -2.72
C TYR A 219 -8.04 28.85 -1.32
N ARG A 220 -7.90 27.83 -0.47
CA ARG A 220 -7.62 27.99 0.95
C ARG A 220 -6.47 27.08 1.37
N ASN A 221 -5.64 27.57 2.29
CA ASN A 221 -4.67 26.75 3.03
C ASN A 221 -5.12 26.61 4.49
N ILE A 222 -5.03 25.39 5.02
CA ILE A 222 -5.35 25.04 6.40
C ILE A 222 -4.21 24.22 6.96
N ARG A 223 -3.70 24.57 8.12
CA ARG A 223 -2.66 23.85 8.83
C ARG A 223 -3.07 23.57 10.26
N GLY A 224 -2.71 22.39 10.73
CA GLY A 224 -3.02 22.00 12.08
C GLY A 224 -2.39 20.68 12.46
N ALA A 225 -2.89 20.11 13.53
CA ALA A 225 -2.49 18.79 13.99
C ALA A 225 -3.67 18.02 14.56
N VAL A 226 -3.59 16.71 14.49
CA VAL A 226 -4.47 15.80 15.20
C VAL A 226 -3.63 14.86 16.06
N LYS A 227 -4.03 14.69 17.32
CA LYS A 227 -3.51 13.67 18.22
C LYS A 227 -4.50 12.52 18.24
N ILE A 228 -4.02 11.31 18.05
CA ILE A 228 -4.79 10.08 18.16
C ILE A 228 -4.23 9.28 19.34
N ASN A 229 -5.03 9.04 20.35
CA ASN A 229 -4.57 8.28 21.51
C ASN A 229 -4.58 6.76 21.28
N GLN A 230 -4.26 5.99 22.33
CA GLN A 230 -4.19 4.52 22.26
C GLN A 230 -5.52 3.83 21.91
N VAL A 231 -6.64 4.47 22.16
CA VAL A 231 -7.98 3.90 21.89
C VAL A 231 -8.65 4.53 20.66
N GLY A 232 -7.91 5.34 19.89
CA GLY A 232 -8.40 5.92 18.65
C GLY A 232 -9.19 7.24 18.82
N VAL A 233 -9.23 7.82 20.02
CA VAL A 233 -9.86 9.14 20.23
C VAL A 233 -8.98 10.23 19.63
N MET A 234 -9.60 11.10 18.86
CA MET A 234 -8.93 12.16 18.10
C MET A 234 -9.15 13.53 18.73
N SER A 235 -8.08 14.31 18.79
CA SER A 235 -8.12 15.70 19.24
C SER A 235 -7.49 16.60 18.16
N PHE A 236 -8.28 17.49 17.59
CA PHE A 236 -7.86 18.38 16.49
C PHE A 236 -7.50 19.75 16.99
N VAL A 237 -6.42 20.31 16.43
CA VAL A 237 -6.02 21.71 16.63
C VAL A 237 -5.79 22.33 15.26
N VAL A 238 -6.53 23.39 14.95
CA VAL A 238 -6.29 24.21 13.76
C VAL A 238 -5.42 25.36 14.17
N GLY A 239 -4.19 25.38 13.69
CA GLY A 239 -3.24 26.47 13.96
C GLY A 239 -3.35 27.63 12.97
N PHE A 240 -3.80 27.34 11.75
CA PHE A 240 -3.86 28.32 10.67
C PHE A 240 -4.95 27.96 9.66
N SER A 241 -5.74 28.96 9.25
CA SER A 241 -6.68 28.81 8.13
C SER A 241 -6.81 30.14 7.40
N ARG A 242 -6.45 30.18 6.13
CA ARG A 242 -6.45 31.41 5.32
C ARG A 242 -6.94 31.14 3.90
N ASN A 243 -7.82 32.03 3.42
CA ASN A 243 -8.11 32.10 1.99
C ASN A 243 -6.91 32.75 1.27
N ILE A 244 -6.39 32.05 0.28
CA ILE A 244 -5.35 32.55 -0.61
C ILE A 244 -5.99 33.39 -1.71
N ALA A 245 -7.08 32.86 -2.28
CA ALA A 245 -7.88 33.54 -3.29
C ALA A 245 -9.35 33.15 -3.15
N LYS A 246 -10.27 34.09 -3.47
CA LYS A 246 -11.70 33.79 -3.49
C LYS A 246 -12.48 34.75 -4.37
N VAL A 247 -13.54 34.26 -4.96
CA VAL A 247 -14.63 35.02 -5.56
C VAL A 247 -15.93 34.46 -5.01
N GLY A 248 -16.82 35.33 -4.55
CA GLY A 248 -18.07 34.91 -3.92
C GLY A 248 -17.94 34.57 -2.43
N VAL A 249 -18.95 33.89 -1.89
CA VAL A 249 -19.01 33.45 -0.48
C VAL A 249 -18.24 32.17 -0.30
N ASN A 250 -17.50 32.05 0.79
CA ASN A 250 -16.80 30.81 1.10
C ASN A 250 -17.73 29.76 1.75
N GLY A 251 -17.53 28.51 1.39
CA GLY A 251 -17.92 27.39 2.23
C GLY A 251 -16.97 27.21 3.42
N THR A 252 -17.34 26.35 4.34
CA THR A 252 -16.50 25.90 5.44
C THR A 252 -15.69 24.67 5.03
N CYS A 253 -14.50 24.53 5.55
CA CYS A 253 -13.69 23.33 5.40
C CYS A 253 -12.76 23.18 6.62
N ILE A 254 -12.72 21.97 7.17
CA ILE A 254 -11.90 21.62 8.33
C ILE A 254 -11.42 20.18 8.19
N MET A 255 -10.31 19.83 8.83
CA MET A 255 -9.96 18.43 9.07
C MET A 255 -10.88 17.89 10.18
N ALA A 256 -11.49 16.75 9.94
CA ALA A 256 -12.47 16.15 10.84
C ALA A 256 -12.28 14.63 10.98
N ASP A 257 -12.81 14.09 12.05
CA ASP A 257 -12.96 12.65 12.25
C ASP A 257 -13.95 12.07 11.23
N SER A 258 -13.54 11.03 10.53
CA SER A 258 -14.33 10.27 9.57
C SER A 258 -14.29 8.77 9.85
N THR A 259 -14.04 8.41 11.13
CA THR A 259 -14.00 7.02 11.59
C THR A 259 -15.26 6.25 11.18
N THR A 260 -15.08 5.16 10.48
CA THR A 260 -16.16 4.31 9.98
C THR A 260 -15.81 2.84 10.20
N GLY A 261 -16.77 2.04 10.68
CA GLY A 261 -16.58 0.61 10.88
C GLY A 261 -15.46 0.23 11.88
N GLY A 262 -15.14 1.12 12.83
CA GLY A 262 -14.09 0.90 13.83
C GLY A 262 -12.66 1.16 13.32
N VAL A 263 -12.51 1.64 12.08
CA VAL A 263 -11.23 2.07 11.53
C VAL A 263 -11.07 3.57 11.75
N ALA A 264 -10.08 3.95 12.55
CA ALA A 264 -9.75 5.35 12.81
C ALA A 264 -9.35 6.04 11.50
N SER A 265 -10.07 7.10 11.13
CA SER A 265 -9.88 7.80 9.86
C SER A 265 -10.14 9.30 10.01
N ILE A 266 -9.44 10.08 9.20
CA ILE A 266 -9.66 11.54 9.09
C ILE A 266 -9.99 11.91 7.64
N SER A 267 -10.69 13.02 7.47
CA SER A 267 -10.97 13.59 6.16
C SER A 267 -11.11 15.11 6.23
N VAL A 268 -11.10 15.76 5.09
CA VAL A 268 -11.49 17.16 4.96
C VAL A 268 -13.01 17.22 4.86
N ASN A 269 -13.65 17.72 5.90
CA ASN A 269 -15.09 17.96 5.92
C ASN A 269 -15.36 19.33 5.30
N VAL A 270 -16.27 19.37 4.33
CA VAL A 270 -16.66 20.56 3.60
C VAL A 270 -18.17 20.77 3.68
N GLN A 271 -18.58 22.05 3.69
CA GLN A 271 -19.98 22.44 3.70
C GLN A 271 -20.11 23.80 3.00
N ASP A 272 -21.17 23.99 2.23
CA ASP A 272 -21.51 25.30 1.65
C ASP A 272 -22.96 25.70 2.04
N ARG A 273 -23.49 26.64 1.33
CA ARG A 273 -24.86 27.17 1.48
C ARG A 273 -25.88 26.21 0.90
N ASN A 274 -27.13 26.37 1.33
CA ASN A 274 -28.24 25.63 0.78
C ASN A 274 -28.44 25.89 -0.72
N ASN A 275 -28.72 24.83 -1.49
CA ASN A 275 -28.94 24.87 -2.95
C ASN A 275 -27.75 25.46 -3.76
N VAL A 276 -26.53 25.24 -3.29
CA VAL A 276 -25.31 25.60 -4.02
C VAL A 276 -24.51 24.34 -4.33
N GLN A 277 -24.24 24.15 -5.62
CA GLN A 277 -23.49 22.98 -6.11
C GLN A 277 -22.01 23.35 -6.24
N ASN A 278 -21.14 22.52 -5.66
CA ASN A 278 -19.69 22.76 -5.70
C ASN A 278 -18.94 21.46 -5.99
N LEU A 279 -17.82 21.61 -6.70
CA LEU A 279 -16.73 20.67 -6.76
C LEU A 279 -15.64 21.08 -5.75
N TRP A 280 -15.11 20.08 -5.04
CA TRP A 280 -14.04 20.27 -4.08
C TRP A 280 -12.86 19.35 -4.42
N SER A 281 -11.67 19.89 -4.33
CA SER A 281 -10.42 19.15 -4.44
C SER A 281 -9.45 19.64 -3.37
N ALA A 282 -8.85 18.70 -2.66
CA ALA A 282 -7.91 19.00 -1.59
C ALA A 282 -6.64 18.15 -1.71
N SER A 283 -5.49 18.82 -1.75
CA SER A 283 -4.19 18.18 -1.57
C SER A 283 -3.82 18.24 -0.09
N VAL A 284 -3.60 17.09 0.52
CA VAL A 284 -3.35 16.92 1.94
C VAL A 284 -1.96 16.35 2.15
N THR A 285 -1.07 17.13 2.74
CA THR A 285 0.25 16.66 3.18
C THR A 285 0.21 16.35 4.67
N LEU A 286 0.64 15.15 5.02
CA LEU A 286 0.66 14.62 6.38
C LEU A 286 2.10 14.48 6.86
N HIS A 287 2.35 14.91 8.09
CA HIS A 287 3.61 14.71 8.82
C HIS A 287 3.32 13.88 10.06
N GLU A 288 3.56 12.59 9.97
CA GLU A 288 3.14 11.62 10.98
C GLU A 288 4.29 11.19 11.87
N VAL A 289 4.02 11.15 13.17
CA VAL A 289 4.86 10.47 14.16
C VAL A 289 3.99 9.49 14.91
N ILE A 290 4.36 8.21 14.81
CA ILE A 290 3.63 7.11 15.43
C ILE A 290 4.51 6.55 16.54
N SER A 291 3.98 6.51 17.76
CA SER A 291 4.67 5.97 18.94
C SER A 291 4.28 4.52 19.17
N GLU A 292 5.23 3.68 19.53
CA GLU A 292 4.95 2.35 20.08
C GLU A 292 4.56 2.41 21.57
N THR A 293 4.77 3.57 22.21
CA THR A 293 4.37 3.82 23.59
C THR A 293 2.99 4.50 23.61
N ASN A 294 2.16 4.12 24.58
CA ASN A 294 0.80 4.67 24.69
C ASN A 294 0.81 6.19 24.90
N ILE A 295 0.04 6.88 24.09
CA ILE A 295 -0.24 8.32 24.21
C ILE A 295 -1.58 8.47 24.91
N VAL A 296 -1.61 9.18 26.02
CA VAL A 296 -2.81 9.48 26.81
C VAL A 296 -3.54 10.71 26.26
#